data_ebb8881dfc00af89997bcfced915ff92
#
_entry.id   ebb8881dfc00af89997bcfced915ff92
#
_cell.length_a   1.000
_cell.length_b   1.000
_cell.length_c   1.000
_cell.angle_alpha   90.00
_cell.angle_beta   90.00
_cell.angle_gamma   90.00
#
_symmetry.space_group_name_H-M   'P 1'
#
loop_
_entity.id
_entity.type
_entity.pdbx_description
1 polymer ?
#
loop_
_entity_poly.entity_id
_entity_poly.type
_entity_poly.pdbx_seq_one_letter_code
_entity_poly.pdbx_strand_id
1 'polypeptide(L)'
;MPGATFSVSDANFDKEVLKSTEPVLVDFFAEWCGPCKAMAPALEQVAAEMKGKVKVAKLDVDQNPEVTQKYTIQAMPTLMIFKGGKKVAERVGALTQKKQLQDWITGSI
;
A
#
# COMPACT_ATOMS: atom_id res chain seq x y z
N MET A 1 -0.05 -11.32 -14.91
CA MET A 1 -0.58 -11.91 -13.70
C MET A 1 -0.11 -11.17 -12.49
N PRO A 2 -0.97 -10.66 -11.73
CA PRO A 2 -0.57 -10.13 -10.44
C PRO A 2 -0.15 -11.32 -9.60
N GLY A 3 0.71 -11.14 -8.71
CA GLY A 3 1.15 -12.23 -7.89
C GLY A 3 1.83 -11.76 -6.65
N ALA A 4 2.25 -10.51 -6.69
CA ALA A 4 3.07 -9.98 -5.62
C ALA A 4 2.30 -9.07 -4.66
N THR A 5 1.30 -8.35 -5.16
CA THR A 5 0.42 -7.55 -4.29
C THR A 5 -0.79 -8.39 -3.88
N PHE A 6 -1.41 -8.02 -2.76
CA PHE A 6 -2.62 -8.70 -2.30
C PHE A 6 -3.62 -7.68 -1.79
N SER A 7 -4.89 -8.04 -1.84
CA SER A 7 -5.97 -7.15 -1.41
C SER A 7 -6.22 -7.28 0.08
N VAL A 8 -6.48 -6.14 0.73
CA VAL A 8 -6.94 -6.11 2.11
C VAL A 8 -8.25 -5.34 2.18
N SER A 9 -9.00 -5.57 3.24
CA SER A 9 -10.34 -5.03 3.40
C SER A 9 -10.56 -4.60 4.85
N ASP A 10 -11.70 -3.95 5.10
CA ASP A 10 -12.10 -3.63 6.47
C ASP A 10 -12.10 -4.88 7.35
N ALA A 11 -12.50 -6.02 6.79
CA ALA A 11 -12.62 -7.26 7.55
C ALA A 11 -11.26 -7.85 7.96
N ASN A 12 -10.21 -7.68 7.14
CA ASN A 12 -8.94 -8.35 7.41
C ASN A 12 -7.76 -7.41 7.62
N PHE A 13 -8.00 -6.10 7.63
CA PHE A 13 -6.90 -5.12 7.76
C PHE A 13 -6.10 -5.35 9.05
N ASP A 14 -6.77 -5.56 10.16
CA ASP A 14 -6.11 -5.78 11.44
C ASP A 14 -5.18 -7.00 11.35
N LYS A 15 -5.70 -8.11 10.84
CA LYS A 15 -4.96 -9.36 10.76
C LYS A 15 -3.80 -9.28 9.78
N GLU A 16 -4.07 -8.77 8.57
CA GLU A 16 -3.09 -8.82 7.49
C GLU A 16 -2.07 -7.70 7.56
N VAL A 17 -2.43 -6.56 8.12
CA VAL A 17 -1.54 -5.39 8.15
C VAL A 17 -1.01 -5.14 9.56
N LEU A 18 -1.90 -4.95 10.54
CA LEU A 18 -1.47 -4.52 11.88
C LEU A 18 -0.77 -5.64 12.65
N LYS A 19 -1.14 -6.89 12.41
CA LYS A 19 -0.52 -8.05 13.06
C LYS A 19 0.55 -8.72 12.23
N SER A 20 0.93 -8.12 11.11
CA SER A 20 1.97 -8.68 10.26
C SER A 20 3.33 -8.62 10.95
N THR A 21 4.12 -9.68 10.78
CA THR A 21 5.50 -9.74 11.29
C THR A 21 6.48 -9.03 10.36
N GLU A 22 6.06 -8.76 9.11
CA GLU A 22 6.86 -8.00 8.16
C GLU A 22 6.28 -6.60 8.01
N PRO A 23 7.08 -5.60 7.62
CA PRO A 23 6.53 -4.31 7.25
C PRO A 23 5.54 -4.47 6.09
N VAL A 24 4.48 -3.66 6.09
CA VAL A 24 3.45 -3.71 5.07
C VAL A 24 3.26 -2.32 4.47
N LEU A 25 3.39 -2.24 3.15
CA LEU A 25 3.01 -1.05 2.40
C LEU A 25 1.55 -1.22 2.01
N VAL A 26 0.71 -0.25 2.36
CA VAL A 26 -0.70 -0.25 1.95
C VAL A 26 -0.93 0.85 0.94
N ASP A 27 -1.42 0.47 -0.24
CA ASP A 27 -1.82 1.38 -1.30
C ASP A 27 -3.33 1.59 -1.21
N PHE A 28 -3.73 2.78 -0.75
CA PHE A 28 -5.15 3.17 -0.71
C PHE A 28 -5.50 3.74 -2.07
N PHE A 29 -6.33 3.03 -2.83
CA PHE A 29 -6.62 3.36 -4.21
C PHE A 29 -8.11 3.39 -4.48
N ALA A 30 -8.49 3.91 -5.66
CA ALA A 30 -9.85 3.81 -6.18
C ALA A 30 -9.79 3.37 -7.63
N GLU A 31 -10.81 2.64 -8.06
CA GLU A 31 -10.86 2.11 -9.43
C GLU A 31 -10.86 3.22 -10.48
N TRP A 32 -11.43 4.36 -10.13
CA TRP A 32 -11.54 5.50 -11.06
C TRP A 32 -10.32 6.41 -11.03
N CYS A 33 -9.33 6.09 -10.24
CA CYS A 33 -8.17 6.96 -10.02
C CYS A 33 -7.09 6.69 -11.09
N GLY A 34 -6.88 7.66 -11.97
CA GLY A 34 -5.87 7.56 -13.03
C GLY A 34 -4.45 7.37 -12.51
N PRO A 35 -3.98 8.22 -11.57
CA PRO A 35 -2.64 8.05 -11.00
C PRO A 35 -2.43 6.70 -10.31
N CYS A 36 -3.49 6.14 -9.70
CA CYS A 36 -3.42 4.81 -9.09
C CYS A 36 -3.12 3.76 -10.14
N LYS A 37 -3.81 3.85 -11.29
CA LYS A 37 -3.60 2.91 -12.39
C LYS A 37 -2.21 3.06 -12.99
N ALA A 38 -1.72 4.30 -13.08
CA ALA A 38 -0.39 4.56 -13.63
C ALA A 38 0.71 3.98 -12.73
N MET A 39 0.48 3.94 -11.42
CA MET A 39 1.45 3.40 -10.48
C MET A 39 1.42 1.88 -10.40
N ALA A 40 0.32 1.26 -10.77
CA ALA A 40 0.12 -0.18 -10.55
C ALA A 40 1.26 -1.07 -11.09
N PRO A 41 1.79 -0.85 -12.32
CA PRO A 41 2.89 -1.68 -12.79
C PRO A 41 4.15 -1.58 -11.92
N ALA A 42 4.52 -0.36 -11.52
CA ALA A 42 5.70 -0.16 -10.66
C ALA A 42 5.49 -0.82 -9.30
N LEU A 43 4.29 -0.69 -8.76
CA LEU A 43 3.95 -1.27 -7.47
C LEU A 43 4.07 -2.80 -7.50
N GLU A 44 3.58 -3.42 -8.58
CA GLU A 44 3.66 -4.87 -8.73
C GLU A 44 5.10 -5.35 -8.84
N GLN A 45 5.93 -4.62 -9.59
CA GLN A 45 7.34 -4.95 -9.73
C GLN A 45 8.08 -4.84 -8.40
N VAL A 46 7.84 -3.77 -7.66
CA VAL A 46 8.48 -3.56 -6.37
C VAL A 46 8.06 -4.63 -5.38
N ALA A 47 6.77 -4.98 -5.39
CA ALA A 47 6.26 -6.03 -4.51
C ALA A 47 6.97 -7.37 -4.77
N ALA A 48 7.20 -7.70 -6.03
CA ALA A 48 7.90 -8.93 -6.39
C ALA A 48 9.37 -8.89 -5.97
N GLU A 49 10.04 -7.74 -6.21
CA GLU A 49 11.47 -7.62 -5.95
C GLU A 49 11.80 -7.51 -4.45
N MET A 50 10.86 -6.99 -3.67
CA MET A 50 11.06 -6.81 -2.23
C MET A 50 10.39 -7.88 -1.38
N LYS A 51 9.98 -8.96 -2.01
CA LYS A 51 9.35 -10.09 -1.30
C LYS A 51 10.29 -10.58 -0.20
N GLY A 52 9.73 -10.77 0.99
CA GLY A 52 10.52 -11.16 2.16
C GLY A 52 11.01 -9.97 2.99
N LYS A 53 11.01 -8.76 2.41
CA LYS A 53 11.40 -7.54 3.12
C LYS A 53 10.21 -6.67 3.45
N VAL A 54 9.26 -6.59 2.53
CA VAL A 54 8.02 -5.81 2.71
C VAL A 54 6.90 -6.53 1.96
N LYS A 55 5.70 -6.50 2.55
CA LYS A 55 4.49 -6.98 1.88
C LYS A 55 3.79 -5.76 1.30
N VAL A 56 3.17 -5.91 0.15
CA VAL A 56 2.47 -4.81 -0.51
C VAL A 56 1.00 -5.16 -0.63
N ALA A 57 0.18 -4.43 0.11
CA ALA A 57 -1.27 -4.61 0.15
C ALA A 57 -1.97 -3.48 -0.59
N LYS A 58 -3.12 -3.78 -1.17
CA LYS A 58 -3.95 -2.78 -1.85
C LYS A 58 -5.32 -2.74 -1.19
N LEU A 59 -5.80 -1.54 -0.89
CA LEU A 59 -7.11 -1.34 -0.27
C LEU A 59 -7.94 -0.39 -1.11
N ASP A 60 -9.08 -0.86 -1.60
CA ASP A 60 -10.02 -0.05 -2.37
C ASP A 60 -10.83 0.81 -1.42
N VAL A 61 -10.66 2.13 -1.49
CA VAL A 61 -11.32 3.05 -0.56
C VAL A 61 -12.84 3.06 -0.70
N ASP A 62 -13.35 2.80 -1.89
CA ASP A 62 -14.80 2.80 -2.11
C ASP A 62 -15.46 1.56 -1.51
N GLN A 63 -14.73 0.47 -1.41
CA GLN A 63 -15.24 -0.80 -0.87
C GLN A 63 -14.97 -0.94 0.62
N ASN A 64 -14.12 -0.10 1.19
CA ASN A 64 -13.65 -0.27 2.57
C ASN A 64 -13.67 1.06 3.33
N PRO A 65 -14.86 1.57 3.62
CA PRO A 65 -14.99 2.90 4.24
C PRO A 65 -14.45 2.98 5.67
N GLU A 66 -14.43 1.88 6.42
CA GLU A 66 -13.99 1.93 7.81
C GLU A 66 -12.50 2.26 7.94
N VAL A 67 -11.66 1.52 7.23
CA VAL A 67 -10.22 1.76 7.26
C VAL A 67 -9.90 3.11 6.63
N THR A 68 -10.56 3.41 5.52
CA THR A 68 -10.39 4.68 4.81
C THR A 68 -10.65 5.86 5.74
N GLN A 69 -11.71 5.79 6.52
CA GLN A 69 -12.08 6.84 7.45
C GLN A 69 -11.13 6.89 8.65
N LYS A 70 -10.75 5.73 9.16
CA LYS A 70 -9.85 5.64 10.29
C LYS A 70 -8.51 6.34 10.03
N TYR A 71 -7.98 6.23 8.82
CA TYR A 71 -6.71 6.83 8.48
C TYR A 71 -6.85 8.15 7.70
N THR A 72 -8.06 8.69 7.62
CA THR A 72 -8.35 10.00 7.04
C THR A 72 -7.81 10.12 5.62
N ILE A 73 -8.13 9.14 4.78
CA ILE A 73 -7.69 9.14 3.39
C ILE A 73 -8.53 10.14 2.60
N GLN A 74 -7.89 11.16 2.04
CA GLN A 74 -8.57 12.23 1.33
C GLN A 74 -8.19 12.31 -0.14
N ALA A 75 -7.10 11.71 -0.53
CA ALA A 75 -6.63 11.72 -1.91
C ALA A 75 -6.04 10.36 -2.25
N MET A 76 -6.13 9.97 -3.51
CA MET A 76 -5.62 8.68 -3.96
C MET A 76 -4.59 8.88 -5.08
N PRO A 77 -3.55 8.06 -5.09
CA PRO A 77 -3.25 7.06 -4.08
C PRO A 77 -2.65 7.68 -2.83
N THR A 78 -2.91 7.08 -1.69
CA THR A 78 -2.17 7.36 -0.46
C THR A 78 -1.43 6.09 -0.10
N LEU A 79 -0.13 6.23 0.14
CA LEU A 79 0.71 5.10 0.52
C LEU A 79 1.06 5.23 1.99
N MET A 80 0.87 4.14 2.73
CA MET A 80 1.26 4.10 4.14
C MET A 80 2.08 2.85 4.39
N ILE A 81 3.11 2.97 5.22
CA ILE A 81 3.90 1.82 5.62
C ILE A 81 3.64 1.57 7.09
N PHE A 82 3.30 0.31 7.40
CA PHE A 82 3.05 -0.14 8.77
C PHE A 82 4.15 -1.10 9.18
N LYS A 83 4.66 -0.92 10.39
CA LYS A 83 5.70 -1.78 10.93
C LYS A 83 5.39 -2.00 12.41
N GLY A 84 5.27 -3.27 12.80
CA GLY A 84 4.96 -3.59 14.19
C GLY A 84 3.61 -3.06 14.63
N GLY A 85 2.64 -2.98 13.72
CA GLY A 85 1.30 -2.50 14.01
C GLY A 85 1.14 -0.99 14.00
N LYS A 86 2.18 -0.25 13.62
CA LYS A 86 2.16 1.22 13.65
C LYS A 86 2.48 1.78 12.28
N LYS A 87 1.83 2.90 11.92
CA LYS A 87 2.14 3.62 10.71
C LYS A 87 3.48 4.33 10.92
N VAL A 88 4.48 3.99 10.10
CA VAL A 88 5.81 4.59 10.20
C VAL A 88 6.12 5.54 9.05
N ALA A 89 5.32 5.54 7.98
CA ALA A 89 5.51 6.44 6.85
C ALA A 89 4.20 6.65 6.12
N GLU A 90 4.07 7.81 5.49
CA GLU A 90 2.88 8.16 4.70
C GLU A 90 3.31 9.04 3.54
N ARG A 91 2.68 8.81 2.37
CA ARG A 91 2.92 9.62 1.20
C ARG A 91 1.64 9.72 0.39
N VAL A 92 1.26 10.95 0.00
CA VAL A 92 0.11 11.18 -0.88
C VAL A 92 0.64 11.42 -2.29
N GLY A 93 0.01 10.77 -3.26
CA GLY A 93 0.39 10.90 -4.65
C GLY A 93 1.15 9.69 -5.16
N ALA A 94 1.12 9.51 -6.48
CA ALA A 94 1.70 8.33 -7.12
C ALA A 94 3.20 8.46 -7.30
N LEU A 95 3.90 7.34 -7.10
CA LEU A 95 5.28 7.18 -7.52
C LEU A 95 5.26 6.15 -8.64
N THR A 96 5.40 6.61 -9.87
CA THR A 96 5.26 5.73 -11.04
C THR A 96 6.58 5.12 -11.49
N GLN A 97 7.69 5.59 -10.94
CA GLN A 97 9.01 5.05 -11.24
C GLN A 97 9.38 4.01 -10.17
N LYS A 98 9.69 2.81 -10.63
CA LYS A 98 10.03 1.70 -9.73
C LYS A 98 11.11 2.09 -8.72
N LYS A 99 12.18 2.73 -9.20
CA LYS A 99 13.28 3.10 -8.33
C LYS A 99 12.88 4.08 -7.24
N GLN A 100 12.06 5.07 -7.59
CA GLN A 100 11.59 6.06 -6.62
C GLN A 100 10.75 5.40 -5.53
N LEU A 101 9.86 4.52 -5.94
CA LEU A 101 9.01 3.78 -5.01
C LEU A 101 9.84 2.88 -4.10
N GLN A 102 10.80 2.16 -4.68
CA GLN A 102 11.67 1.26 -3.95
C GLN A 102 12.54 2.02 -2.94
N ASP A 103 13.09 3.17 -3.35
CA ASP A 103 13.92 3.99 -2.47
C ASP A 103 13.11 4.55 -1.30
N TRP A 104 11.89 4.99 -1.57
CA TRP A 104 11.02 5.49 -0.50
C TRP A 104 10.71 4.40 0.52
N ILE A 105 10.39 3.20 0.06
CA ILE A 105 10.11 2.07 0.94
C ILE A 105 11.35 1.75 1.78
N THR A 106 12.50 1.61 1.12
CA THR A 106 13.75 1.25 1.79
C THR A 106 14.11 2.26 2.86
N GLY A 107 13.91 3.54 2.58
CA GLY A 107 14.20 4.60 3.54
C GLY A 107 13.21 4.68 4.69
N SER A 108 12.08 3.99 4.59
CA SER A 108 10.99 4.05 5.58
C SER A 108 10.96 2.84 6.51
N ILE A 109 11.63 1.77 6.15
CA ILE A 109 11.62 0.55 6.96
C ILE A 109 13.02 0.23 7.61
#